data_4a9fe8a03b50e411a7c938c326670e0d
#
_entry.id   4a9fe8a03b50e411a7c938c326670e0d
#
_cell.length_a   1.000
_cell.length_b   1.000
_cell.length_c   1.000
_cell.angle_alpha   90.00
_cell.angle_beta   90.00
_cell.angle_gamma   90.00
#
_symmetry.space_group_name_H-M   'P 1'
#
loop_
_entity.id
_entity.type
_entity.pdbx_description
1 polymer ?
#
loop_
_entity_poly.entity_id
_entity_poly.type
_entity_poly.pdbx_seq_one_letter_code
_entity_poly.pdbx_strand_id
1 'polypeptide(L)'
;MVSDAANSFAITVQPAAATTSSGAATYTLTTGSVVGTIGALNYKWQRQTATGTRWVDIAAGTDGGIYSDFATATLAVAGVTDTTHNGKKYRVKVNSANGAPEQVSNGVATLTFGT
;
A
#
# COMPACT_ATOMS: atom_id res chain seq x y z
N MET A 1 -16.97 31.51 10.76
CA MET A 1 -16.47 30.93 9.84
C MET A 1 -16.37 29.59 10.03
N VAL A 2 -16.44 29.02 9.27
CA VAL A 2 -16.46 27.76 9.41
C VAL A 2 -15.33 27.21 9.03
N SER A 3 -14.75 26.72 9.74
CA SER A 3 -13.95 25.84 9.28
C SER A 3 -14.68 24.86 8.63
N ASP A 4 -14.64 24.82 7.56
CA ASP A 4 -14.91 23.67 6.99
C ASP A 4 -14.18 22.70 7.74
N ALA A 5 -14.82 22.04 8.47
CA ALA A 5 -14.32 20.91 9.01
C ALA A 5 -13.50 20.30 7.98
N ALA A 6 -12.33 20.32 8.20
CA ALA A 6 -11.43 19.76 7.28
C ALA A 6 -11.93 18.41 6.84
N ASN A 7 -11.93 18.18 5.58
CA ASN A 7 -12.17 16.85 5.05
C ASN A 7 -11.13 15.91 5.64
N SER A 8 -11.55 14.74 6.05
CA SER A 8 -10.62 13.77 6.60
C SER A 8 -11.12 12.35 6.35
N PHE A 9 -10.24 11.41 6.41
CA PHE A 9 -10.54 9.99 6.34
C PHE A 9 -9.45 9.24 7.09
N ALA A 10 -9.66 7.98 7.32
CA ALA A 10 -8.68 7.16 8.03
C ALA A 10 -8.55 5.81 7.36
N ILE A 11 -7.44 5.13 7.57
CA ILE A 11 -7.27 3.74 7.16
C ILE A 11 -7.88 2.91 8.28
N THR A 12 -8.94 2.18 7.98
CA THR A 12 -9.64 1.39 8.98
C THR A 12 -9.19 -0.06 9.00
N VAL A 13 -8.62 -0.55 7.90
CA VAL A 13 -8.02 -1.88 7.84
C VAL A 13 -6.65 -1.72 7.18
N GLN A 14 -5.60 -2.05 7.92
CA GLN A 14 -4.24 -1.99 7.41
C GLN A 14 -3.96 -3.19 6.51
N PRO A 15 -3.10 -3.04 5.49
CA PRO A 15 -2.65 -4.19 4.73
C PRO A 15 -1.97 -5.20 5.66
N ALA A 16 -2.27 -6.46 5.49
CA ALA A 16 -1.75 -7.52 6.34
C ALA A 16 -0.58 -8.23 5.67
N ALA A 17 0.28 -8.83 6.47
CA ALA A 17 1.37 -9.64 5.95
C ALA A 17 0.81 -10.82 5.16
N ALA A 18 1.54 -11.25 4.15
CA ALA A 18 1.14 -12.37 3.30
C ALA A 18 2.28 -13.35 3.14
N THR A 19 1.94 -14.62 3.06
CA THR A 19 2.90 -15.68 2.78
C THR A 19 2.49 -16.35 1.48
N THR A 20 3.43 -16.59 0.59
CA THR A 20 3.13 -17.22 -0.68
C THR A 20 4.15 -18.32 -0.96
N SER A 21 3.70 -19.43 -1.53
CA SER A 21 4.56 -20.43 -2.10
C SER A 21 4.42 -20.48 -3.61
N SER A 22 3.43 -19.79 -4.15
CA SER A 22 3.19 -19.77 -5.60
C SER A 22 3.76 -18.56 -6.29
N GLY A 23 4.20 -17.57 -5.52
CA GLY A 23 4.76 -16.35 -6.09
C GLY A 23 3.76 -15.23 -6.26
N ALA A 24 2.53 -15.39 -5.79
CA ALA A 24 1.51 -14.36 -5.90
C ALA A 24 0.96 -14.00 -4.52
N ALA A 25 0.71 -12.73 -4.30
CA ALA A 25 0.13 -12.24 -3.06
C ALA A 25 -0.62 -10.96 -3.33
N THR A 26 -1.57 -10.62 -2.47
CA THR A 26 -2.28 -9.34 -2.57
C THR A 26 -2.30 -8.66 -1.22
N TYR A 27 -2.26 -7.34 -1.25
CA TYR A 27 -2.32 -6.52 -0.05
C TYR A 27 -3.44 -5.52 -0.26
N THR A 28 -4.36 -5.46 0.68
CA THR A 28 -5.53 -4.58 0.56
C THR A 28 -5.67 -3.72 1.82
N LEU A 29 -5.94 -2.44 1.62
CA LEU A 29 -6.33 -1.59 2.73
C LEU A 29 -7.78 -1.18 2.56
N THR A 30 -8.39 -0.80 3.65
CA THR A 30 -9.74 -0.24 3.64
C THR A 30 -9.69 1.12 4.32
N THR A 31 -10.37 2.09 3.73
CA THR A 31 -10.49 3.41 4.34
C THR A 31 -11.91 3.62 4.82
N GLY A 32 -12.07 4.53 5.75
CA GLY A 32 -13.37 4.87 6.28
C GLY A 32 -13.27 6.09 7.16
N SER A 33 -14.22 6.25 8.08
CA SER A 33 -14.26 7.40 8.99
C SER A 33 -14.19 8.73 8.24
N VAL A 34 -14.92 8.80 7.11
CA VAL A 34 -14.86 9.96 6.24
C VAL A 34 -15.62 11.12 6.88
N VAL A 35 -14.99 12.29 6.92
CA VAL A 35 -15.59 13.52 7.35
C VAL A 35 -15.58 14.48 6.17
N GLY A 36 -16.71 15.06 5.85
CA GLY A 36 -16.82 15.97 4.73
C GLY A 36 -16.83 15.26 3.37
N THR A 37 -16.47 15.97 2.33
CA THR A 37 -16.42 15.42 0.98
C THR A 37 -14.97 15.36 0.57
N ILE A 38 -14.40 14.18 0.60
CA ILE A 38 -12.97 14.02 0.34
C ILE A 38 -12.64 13.83 -1.15
N GLY A 39 -13.64 13.51 -1.96
CA GLY A 39 -13.40 13.27 -3.38
C GLY A 39 -12.75 11.92 -3.63
N ALA A 40 -12.22 11.75 -4.82
CA ALA A 40 -11.58 10.51 -5.19
C ALA A 40 -10.29 10.31 -4.39
N LEU A 41 -9.98 9.07 -4.07
CA LEU A 41 -8.74 8.73 -3.38
C LEU A 41 -7.70 8.26 -4.39
N ASN A 42 -6.48 8.65 -4.15
CA ASN A 42 -5.34 8.24 -4.95
C ASN A 42 -4.41 7.41 -4.07
N TYR A 43 -3.93 6.30 -4.60
CA TYR A 43 -3.13 5.35 -3.84
C TYR A 43 -1.75 5.26 -4.46
N LYS A 44 -0.71 5.30 -3.62
CA LYS A 44 0.66 5.10 -4.07
C LYS A 44 1.31 4.09 -3.15
N TRP A 45 1.52 2.90 -3.66
CA TRP A 45 2.17 1.84 -2.89
C TRP A 45 3.67 2.02 -2.92
N GLN A 46 4.31 1.66 -1.83
CA GLN A 46 5.76 1.71 -1.67
C GLN A 46 6.25 0.40 -1.11
N ARG A 47 7.49 0.05 -1.44
CA ARG A 47 8.10 -1.13 -0.87
C ARG A 47 9.40 -0.77 -0.18
N GLN A 48 9.77 -1.58 0.81
CA GLN A 48 11.05 -1.52 1.49
C GLN A 48 11.68 -2.88 1.39
N THR A 49 12.97 -2.94 1.10
CA THR A 49 13.66 -4.24 1.03
C THR A 49 13.82 -4.81 2.44
N ALA A 50 14.08 -6.13 2.52
CA ALA A 50 14.17 -6.80 3.80
C ALA A 50 15.28 -6.22 4.68
N THR A 51 16.36 -5.76 4.08
CA THR A 51 17.50 -5.22 4.82
C THR A 51 17.58 -3.70 4.75
N GLY A 52 16.74 -3.08 3.93
CA GLY A 52 16.76 -1.63 3.76
C GLY A 52 15.77 -0.94 4.67
N THR A 53 15.97 0.35 4.83
CA THR A 53 15.05 1.17 5.60
C THR A 53 14.35 2.21 4.73
N ARG A 54 14.62 2.16 3.42
CA ARG A 54 14.13 3.17 2.50
C ARG A 54 12.88 2.69 1.80
N TRP A 55 11.89 3.55 1.74
CA TRP A 55 10.68 3.28 0.99
C TRP A 55 10.80 3.81 -0.42
N VAL A 56 10.45 3.00 -1.41
CA VAL A 56 10.55 3.34 -2.82
C VAL A 56 9.18 3.17 -3.46
N ASP A 57 8.79 4.16 -4.25
CA ASP A 57 7.51 4.09 -4.96
C ASP A 57 7.49 2.90 -5.91
N ILE A 58 6.36 2.19 -5.92
CA ILE A 58 6.18 1.06 -6.81
C ILE A 58 5.64 1.56 -8.14
N ALA A 59 6.26 1.13 -9.21
CA ALA A 59 5.87 1.45 -10.57
C ALA A 59 5.90 0.17 -11.41
N ALA A 60 5.53 0.27 -12.65
CA ALA A 60 5.40 -0.90 -13.51
C ALA A 60 6.68 -1.72 -13.63
N GLY A 61 7.85 -1.08 -13.57
CA GLY A 61 9.12 -1.79 -13.67
C GLY A 61 9.82 -2.08 -12.35
N THR A 62 9.20 -1.74 -11.22
CA THR A 62 9.83 -1.94 -9.93
C THR A 62 10.00 -3.43 -9.66
N ASP A 63 11.18 -3.82 -9.19
CA ASP A 63 11.52 -5.21 -8.86
C ASP A 63 11.26 -6.18 -10.02
N GLY A 64 11.44 -5.70 -11.24
CA GLY A 64 11.29 -6.56 -12.41
C GLY A 64 9.85 -6.68 -12.91
N GLY A 65 8.95 -5.84 -12.42
CA GLY A 65 7.59 -5.82 -12.94
C GLY A 65 6.64 -6.80 -12.28
N ILE A 66 6.93 -7.18 -11.03
CA ILE A 66 6.08 -8.14 -10.32
C ILE A 66 4.81 -7.49 -9.73
N TYR A 67 4.67 -6.18 -9.81
CA TYR A 67 3.56 -5.50 -9.17
C TYR A 67 2.54 -5.02 -10.19
N SER A 68 1.27 -5.12 -9.83
CA SER A 68 0.18 -4.55 -10.61
C SER A 68 -0.84 -3.92 -9.67
N ASP A 69 -1.74 -3.13 -10.22
CA ASP A 69 -2.79 -2.44 -9.45
C ASP A 69 -2.23 -1.55 -8.33
N PHE A 70 -1.01 -1.08 -8.49
CA PHE A 70 -0.31 -0.32 -7.45
C PHE A 70 -0.84 1.11 -7.31
N ALA A 71 -1.82 1.50 -8.09
CA ALA A 71 -2.50 2.78 -7.93
C ALA A 71 -3.92 2.61 -7.36
N THR A 72 -4.21 1.46 -6.77
CA THR A 72 -5.52 1.16 -6.21
C THR A 72 -5.38 0.74 -4.75
N ALA A 73 -6.50 0.48 -4.09
CA ALA A 73 -6.50 0.03 -2.71
C ALA A 73 -5.93 -1.37 -2.54
N THR A 74 -5.73 -2.10 -3.63
CA THR A 74 -5.21 -3.46 -3.57
C THR A 74 -3.96 -3.54 -4.44
N LEU A 75 -2.84 -3.86 -3.82
CA LEU A 75 -1.60 -4.13 -4.54
C LEU A 75 -1.54 -5.62 -4.87
N ALA A 76 -1.34 -5.94 -6.13
CA ALA A 76 -1.15 -7.33 -6.54
C ALA A 76 0.32 -7.58 -6.84
N VAL A 77 0.83 -8.69 -6.31
CA VAL A 77 2.21 -9.12 -6.51
C VAL A 77 2.16 -10.49 -7.18
N ALA A 78 2.94 -10.69 -8.22
CA ALA A 78 3.02 -11.97 -8.90
C ALA A 78 4.43 -12.14 -9.47
N GLY A 79 4.89 -13.39 -9.58
CA GLY A 79 6.21 -13.63 -10.13
C GLY A 79 7.34 -13.66 -9.10
N VAL A 80 6.99 -13.72 -7.83
CA VAL A 80 8.00 -13.91 -6.78
C VAL A 80 8.55 -15.32 -6.90
N THR A 81 9.86 -15.44 -7.03
CA THR A 81 10.43 -16.74 -7.35
C THR A 81 11.30 -17.34 -6.26
N ASP A 82 11.71 -16.56 -5.28
CA ASP A 82 12.60 -17.07 -4.27
C ASP A 82 12.77 -16.06 -3.15
N THR A 83 13.85 -16.21 -2.41
CA THR A 83 14.14 -15.37 -1.26
C THR A 83 14.51 -13.93 -1.62
N THR A 84 14.66 -13.61 -2.90
CA THR A 84 15.00 -12.24 -3.28
C THR A 84 13.95 -11.25 -2.78
N HIS A 85 12.69 -11.64 -2.81
CA HIS A 85 11.61 -10.79 -2.39
C HIS A 85 11.12 -11.11 -0.98
N ASN A 86 11.70 -12.11 -0.34
CA ASN A 86 11.27 -12.51 1.00
C ASN A 86 11.63 -11.42 2.00
N GLY A 87 10.70 -11.07 2.84
CA GLY A 87 10.90 -10.04 3.85
C GLY A 87 10.67 -8.61 3.38
N LYS A 88 10.31 -8.39 2.12
CA LYS A 88 9.96 -7.04 1.68
C LYS A 88 8.71 -6.57 2.40
N LYS A 89 8.68 -5.30 2.72
CA LYS A 89 7.54 -4.69 3.38
C LYS A 89 6.88 -3.70 2.45
N TYR A 90 5.58 -3.55 2.60
CA TYR A 90 4.79 -2.68 1.74
C TYR A 90 3.96 -1.72 2.59
N ARG A 91 3.81 -0.52 2.08
CA ARG A 91 2.88 0.45 2.65
C ARG A 91 2.23 1.21 1.51
N VAL A 92 1.15 1.91 1.79
CA VAL A 92 0.48 2.71 0.80
C VAL A 92 0.21 4.10 1.36
N LYS A 93 0.42 5.10 0.52
CA LYS A 93 0.07 6.48 0.82
C LYS A 93 -1.24 6.76 0.12
N VAL A 94 -2.21 7.30 0.84
CA VAL A 94 -3.53 7.60 0.30
C VAL A 94 -3.76 9.10 0.40
N ASN A 95 -4.07 9.70 -0.73
CA ASN A 95 -4.37 11.12 -0.80
C ASN A 95 -5.78 11.33 -1.34
N SER A 96 -6.44 12.37 -0.91
CA SER A 96 -7.77 12.69 -1.41
C SER A 96 -7.70 13.85 -2.40
N ALA A 97 -8.61 13.84 -3.35
CA ALA A 97 -8.67 14.90 -4.36
C ALA A 97 -9.03 16.26 -3.74
N ASN A 98 -9.74 16.26 -2.64
CA ASN A 98 -10.20 17.49 -2.00
C ASN A 98 -9.32 17.92 -0.82
N GLY A 99 -8.10 17.42 -0.74
CA GLY A 99 -7.12 17.96 0.21
C GLY A 99 -7.20 17.44 1.62
N ALA A 100 -7.89 16.34 1.89
CA ALA A 100 -7.84 15.75 3.22
C ALA A 100 -6.39 15.32 3.53
N PRO A 101 -5.98 15.30 4.80
CA PRO A 101 -4.61 14.93 5.13
C PRO A 101 -4.26 13.54 4.62
N GLU A 102 -3.07 13.40 4.06
CA GLU A 102 -2.58 12.12 3.57
C GLU A 102 -2.55 11.09 4.69
N GLN A 103 -2.98 9.88 4.38
CA GLN A 103 -2.87 8.77 5.30
C GLN A 103 -1.84 7.77 4.77
N VAL A 104 -1.04 7.22 5.63
CA VAL A 104 0.00 6.25 5.26
C VAL A 104 -0.23 5.01 6.10
N SER A 105 -0.25 3.84 5.45
CA SER A 105 -0.41 2.60 6.17
C SER A 105 0.82 2.34 7.06
N ASN A 106 0.67 1.42 8.02
CA ASN A 106 1.68 1.25 9.08
C ASN A 106 2.96 0.55 8.64
N GLY A 107 3.03 0.08 7.40
CA GLY A 107 4.28 -0.50 6.88
C GLY A 107 4.63 -1.88 7.40
N VAL A 108 3.65 -2.59 7.99
CA VAL A 108 3.94 -3.94 8.52
C VAL A 108 3.52 -5.05 7.58
N ALA A 109 2.97 -4.73 6.41
CA ALA A 109 2.60 -5.76 5.43
C ALA A 109 3.88 -6.34 4.85
N THR A 110 4.23 -7.53 5.27
CA THR A 110 5.49 -8.18 4.90
C THR A 110 5.19 -9.35 3.99
N LEU A 111 6.00 -9.50 2.95
CA LEU A 111 5.92 -10.66 2.05
C LEU A 111 6.86 -11.74 2.55
N THR A 112 6.33 -12.92 2.77
CA THR A 112 7.14 -14.09 3.11
C THR A 112 6.99 -15.10 1.99
N PHE A 113 8.10 -15.53 1.41
CA PHE A 113 8.09 -16.55 0.38
C PHE A 113 8.58 -17.85 0.99
N GLY A 114 7.76 -18.87 0.93
CA GLY A 114 8.11 -20.16 1.49
C GLY A 114 7.07 -21.19 1.17
N THR A 115 7.37 -22.40 1.53
CA THR A 115 6.47 -23.54 1.28
C THR A 115 5.75 -23.91 2.56
#